data_c018fa26df761f918742ebaf81da2bd9
#
_entry.id   c018fa26df761f918742ebaf81da2bd9
#
_cell.length_a   1.000
_cell.length_b   1.000
_cell.length_c   1.000
_cell.angle_alpha   90.00
_cell.angle_beta   90.00
_cell.angle_gamma   90.00
#
_symmetry.space_group_name_H-M   'P 1'
#
loop_
_entity.id
_entity.type
_entity.pdbx_description
1 polymer ?
#
loop_
_entity_poly.entity_id
_entity_poly.type
_entity_poly.pdbx_seq_one_letter_code
_entity_poly.pdbx_strand_id
1 'polypeptide(L)'
;DASNNEPLIGANIVIQGTVSGVASDAQGRFEITTSRPLPLTLNVSSVGYSSTTINVTEANVDQDFLVRMEEQAFFGSEVVLSASRVEESVLESPVTIERMDAIAIREAAAPSFYDALANMKGVDMSAQSMTFKSVNTRGFAANGNTRFVQLIDGIDNQAPGLNFSVGNVVGIPELDLESAELIPGVASALYGPNAINGILLLNSKSPFDYQGISASVKTGLNHIDARDDDLSFYQDYGFRYAQSLNDRIAFKGHFSYLRANDFIGVD
;
A
#
# COMPACT_ATOMS: atom_id res chain seq x y z
N ASP A 1 26.84 5.69 -10.57
CA ASP A 1 26.02 6.90 -10.62
C ASP A 1 26.45 7.74 -11.82
N ALA A 2 25.48 8.23 -12.61
CA ALA A 2 25.74 9.03 -13.82
C ALA A 2 26.14 10.47 -13.50
N SER A 3 25.81 11.00 -12.32
CA SER A 3 26.05 12.40 -11.93
C SER A 3 27.48 12.63 -11.40
N ASN A 4 27.98 11.70 -10.58
CA ASN A 4 29.24 11.85 -9.86
C ASN A 4 30.27 10.75 -10.17
N ASN A 5 29.89 9.72 -10.96
CA ASN A 5 30.65 8.51 -11.29
C ASN A 5 31.06 7.68 -10.04
N GLU A 6 30.35 7.81 -8.93
CA GLU A 6 30.57 6.95 -7.77
C GLU A 6 30.01 5.55 -7.99
N PRO A 7 30.66 4.50 -7.44
CA PRO A 7 30.17 3.13 -7.56
C PRO A 7 28.87 2.95 -6.79
N LEU A 8 27.89 2.30 -7.40
CA LEU A 8 26.64 1.94 -6.76
C LEU A 8 26.76 0.56 -6.10
N ILE A 9 26.76 0.56 -4.76
CA ILE A 9 26.86 -0.65 -3.94
C ILE A 9 25.46 -1.26 -3.79
N GLY A 10 25.35 -2.58 -3.97
CA GLY A 10 24.09 -3.29 -3.78
C GLY A 10 23.06 -3.07 -4.89
N ALA A 11 23.46 -2.53 -6.05
CA ALA A 11 22.60 -2.51 -7.22
C ALA A 11 22.25 -3.94 -7.62
N ASN A 12 20.99 -4.19 -7.95
CA ASN A 12 20.48 -5.52 -8.25
C ASN A 12 20.50 -5.76 -9.76
N ILE A 13 21.17 -6.79 -10.20
CA ILE A 13 21.29 -7.19 -11.61
C ILE A 13 20.61 -8.53 -11.80
N VAL A 14 19.49 -8.55 -12.52
CA VAL A 14 18.65 -9.75 -12.71
C VAL A 14 18.50 -10.07 -14.18
N ILE A 15 18.58 -11.35 -14.53
CA ILE A 15 18.30 -11.83 -15.88
C ILE A 15 16.79 -11.74 -16.10
N GLN A 16 16.37 -10.96 -17.09
CA GLN A 16 14.95 -10.72 -17.40
C GLN A 16 14.17 -12.04 -17.58
N GLY A 17 13.00 -12.10 -16.94
CA GLY A 17 12.16 -13.30 -16.95
C GLY A 17 12.64 -14.43 -16.04
N THR A 18 13.53 -14.12 -15.09
CA THR A 18 14.02 -15.10 -14.09
C THR A 18 14.14 -14.47 -12.71
N VAL A 19 14.36 -15.32 -11.70
CA VAL A 19 14.74 -14.90 -10.34
C VAL A 19 16.26 -14.94 -10.11
N SER A 20 17.05 -15.25 -11.15
CA SER A 20 18.51 -15.32 -11.06
C SER A 20 19.12 -13.94 -11.23
N GLY A 21 19.86 -13.50 -10.24
CA GLY A 21 20.54 -12.22 -10.25
C GLY A 21 21.67 -12.15 -9.25
N VAL A 22 22.42 -11.06 -9.30
CA VAL A 22 23.53 -10.74 -8.40
C VAL A 22 23.40 -9.29 -7.95
N ALA A 23 24.03 -8.95 -6.83
CA ALA A 23 24.18 -7.57 -6.39
C ALA A 23 25.59 -7.06 -6.67
N SER A 24 25.74 -5.76 -6.94
CA SER A 24 27.06 -5.14 -7.07
C SER A 24 27.79 -5.07 -5.72
N ASP A 25 29.10 -5.22 -5.77
CA ASP A 25 30.01 -5.17 -4.62
C ASP A 25 30.29 -3.72 -4.13
N ALA A 26 31.17 -3.58 -3.14
CA ALA A 26 31.59 -2.28 -2.60
C ALA A 26 32.30 -1.37 -3.61
N GLN A 27 32.78 -1.89 -4.72
CA GLN A 27 33.38 -1.17 -5.82
C GLN A 27 32.42 -0.96 -7.00
N GLY A 28 31.15 -1.32 -6.82
CA GLY A 28 30.13 -1.22 -7.86
C GLY A 28 30.27 -2.27 -8.97
N ARG A 29 31.04 -3.34 -8.76
CA ARG A 29 31.27 -4.39 -9.73
C ARG A 29 30.31 -5.54 -9.55
N PHE A 30 29.96 -6.18 -10.65
CA PHE A 30 29.16 -7.40 -10.63
C PHE A 30 29.70 -8.43 -11.63
N GLU A 31 29.48 -9.68 -11.32
CA GLU A 31 29.77 -10.80 -12.21
C GLU A 31 28.55 -11.74 -12.18
N ILE A 32 28.04 -12.09 -13.36
CA ILE A 32 26.91 -13.00 -13.49
C ILE A 32 27.29 -14.21 -14.35
N THR A 33 27.20 -15.40 -13.77
CA THR A 33 27.43 -16.66 -14.47
C THR A 33 26.08 -17.34 -14.73
N THR A 34 25.84 -17.71 -15.97
CA THR A 34 24.61 -18.38 -16.38
C THR A 34 24.83 -19.43 -17.45
N SER A 35 24.06 -20.49 -17.45
CA SER A 35 24.03 -21.51 -18.49
C SER A 35 22.96 -21.26 -19.57
N ARG A 36 22.28 -20.11 -19.52
CA ARG A 36 21.25 -19.78 -20.50
C ARG A 36 21.86 -19.37 -21.84
N PRO A 37 21.17 -19.73 -22.95
CA PRO A 37 21.61 -19.30 -24.26
C PRO A 37 21.49 -17.78 -24.43
N LEU A 38 22.40 -17.20 -25.20
CA LEU A 38 22.36 -15.80 -25.65
C LEU A 38 21.36 -15.66 -26.82
N PRO A 39 20.72 -14.49 -27.02
CA PRO A 39 20.92 -13.23 -26.25
C PRO A 39 20.16 -13.20 -24.92
N LEU A 40 20.70 -12.43 -23.96
CA LEU A 40 20.08 -12.21 -22.65
C LEU A 40 19.88 -10.71 -22.40
N THR A 41 18.82 -10.37 -21.71
CA THR A 41 18.60 -9.02 -21.19
C THR A 41 18.80 -9.02 -19.68
N LEU A 42 19.71 -8.19 -19.20
CA LEU A 42 19.90 -7.94 -17.78
C LEU A 42 19.13 -6.68 -17.39
N ASN A 43 18.37 -6.75 -16.33
CA ASN A 43 17.73 -5.62 -15.72
C ASN A 43 18.55 -5.18 -14.51
N VAL A 44 19.02 -3.93 -14.51
CA VAL A 44 19.81 -3.33 -13.45
C VAL A 44 18.93 -2.32 -12.71
N SER A 45 18.81 -2.47 -11.42
CA SER A 45 18.01 -1.61 -10.56
C SER A 45 18.73 -1.28 -9.26
N SER A 46 18.55 -0.08 -8.76
CA SER A 46 19.05 0.36 -7.47
C SER A 46 18.06 1.35 -6.85
N VAL A 47 17.97 1.35 -5.53
CA VAL A 47 17.07 2.28 -4.81
C VAL A 47 17.53 3.71 -5.06
N GLY A 48 16.62 4.57 -5.50
CA GLY A 48 16.91 5.97 -5.84
C GLY A 48 17.42 6.19 -7.26
N TYR A 49 17.44 5.17 -8.12
CA TYR A 49 17.94 5.25 -9.51
C TYR A 49 16.95 4.66 -10.51
N SER A 50 16.94 5.22 -11.71
CA SER A 50 16.16 4.69 -12.84
C SER A 50 16.70 3.32 -13.27
N SER A 51 15.81 2.33 -13.40
CA SER A 51 16.19 1.00 -13.88
C SER A 51 16.71 1.06 -15.31
N THR A 52 17.77 0.32 -15.58
CA THR A 52 18.42 0.28 -16.91
C THR A 52 18.54 -1.17 -17.36
N THR A 53 18.44 -1.41 -18.67
CA THR A 53 18.60 -2.75 -19.26
C THR A 53 19.86 -2.86 -20.08
N ILE A 54 20.53 -4.03 -20.01
CA ILE A 54 21.71 -4.37 -20.81
C ILE A 54 21.35 -5.58 -21.66
N ASN A 55 21.60 -5.49 -22.96
CA ASN A 55 21.48 -6.62 -23.86
C ASN A 55 22.83 -7.31 -24.05
N VAL A 56 22.95 -8.55 -23.60
CA VAL A 56 24.14 -9.39 -23.74
C VAL A 56 23.91 -10.33 -24.91
N THR A 57 24.88 -10.26 -25.87
CA THR A 57 24.89 -11.06 -27.08
C THR A 57 26.22 -11.82 -27.21
N GLU A 58 26.32 -12.76 -28.13
CA GLU A 58 27.60 -13.46 -28.42
C GLU A 58 28.75 -12.51 -28.79
N ALA A 59 28.42 -11.34 -29.35
CA ALA A 59 29.39 -10.35 -29.78
C ALA A 59 30.01 -9.51 -28.63
N ASN A 60 29.31 -9.43 -27.47
CA ASN A 60 29.74 -8.56 -26.37
C ASN A 60 29.80 -9.27 -25.01
N VAL A 61 29.61 -10.59 -24.96
CA VAL A 61 29.59 -11.36 -23.71
C VAL A 61 30.91 -11.30 -22.94
N ASP A 62 32.02 -11.16 -23.64
CA ASP A 62 33.37 -11.06 -23.05
C ASP A 62 33.85 -9.61 -22.79
N GLN A 63 32.93 -8.64 -22.93
CA GLN A 63 33.24 -7.22 -22.70
C GLN A 63 32.76 -6.76 -21.31
N ASP A 64 33.53 -5.83 -20.75
CA ASP A 64 33.06 -5.14 -19.52
C ASP A 64 31.95 -4.16 -19.84
N PHE A 65 30.85 -4.28 -19.12
CA PHE A 65 29.72 -3.36 -19.21
C PHE A 65 29.84 -2.26 -18.18
N LEU A 66 29.94 -1.02 -18.63
CA LEU A 66 29.78 0.15 -17.77
C LEU A 66 28.33 0.61 -17.76
N VAL A 67 27.63 0.39 -16.66
CA VAL A 67 26.25 0.82 -16.46
C VAL A 67 26.25 2.12 -15.69
N ARG A 68 25.73 3.19 -16.29
CA ARG A 68 25.52 4.45 -15.61
C ARG A 68 24.03 4.58 -15.32
N MET A 69 23.71 4.69 -14.04
CA MET A 69 22.34 4.86 -13.57
C MET A 69 22.10 6.32 -13.22
N GLU A 70 21.04 6.88 -13.75
CA GLU A 70 20.62 8.24 -13.42
C GLU A 70 19.87 8.22 -12.10
N GLU A 71 20.21 9.14 -11.19
CA GLU A 71 19.41 9.36 -10.01
C GLU A 71 17.99 9.67 -10.45
N GLN A 72 17.10 8.79 -10.12
CA GLN A 72 15.70 9.09 -10.13
C GLN A 72 15.42 9.70 -8.76
N ALA A 73 15.43 11.02 -8.66
CA ALA A 73 14.75 11.65 -7.55
C ALA A 73 13.33 11.04 -7.57
N PHE A 74 13.06 10.14 -6.65
CA PHE A 74 11.71 9.83 -6.25
C PHE A 74 11.17 11.09 -5.51
N PHE A 75 11.03 12.16 -6.21
CA PHE A 75 9.77 12.87 -6.12
C PHE A 75 8.78 11.85 -6.69
N GLY A 76 8.32 10.93 -5.83
CA GLY A 76 7.27 10.06 -6.22
C GLY A 76 6.23 11.00 -6.78
N SER A 77 6.01 10.94 -8.09
CA SER A 77 4.78 11.47 -8.64
C SER A 77 3.75 10.55 -8.01
N GLU A 78 3.40 10.91 -6.77
CA GLU A 78 2.38 10.25 -6.00
C GLU A 78 1.13 10.42 -6.83
N VAL A 79 0.82 9.37 -7.57
CA VAL A 79 -0.31 9.33 -8.47
C VAL A 79 -1.52 9.00 -7.62
N VAL A 80 -2.55 9.81 -7.74
CA VAL A 80 -3.82 9.65 -7.06
C VAL A 80 -4.96 9.53 -8.06
N LEU A 81 -5.96 8.74 -7.73
CA LEU A 81 -7.17 8.56 -8.51
C LEU A 81 -8.33 9.44 -8.01
N SER A 82 -8.15 10.04 -6.85
CA SER A 82 -9.23 10.62 -6.06
C SER A 82 -9.80 11.92 -6.60
N ALA A 83 -8.98 12.79 -7.20
CA ALA A 83 -9.42 14.15 -7.56
C ALA A 83 -10.24 14.21 -8.85
N SER A 84 -9.86 13.44 -9.87
CA SER A 84 -10.49 13.48 -11.18
C SER A 84 -11.04 12.15 -11.68
N ARG A 85 -10.90 11.08 -10.88
CA ARG A 85 -11.12 9.68 -11.27
C ARG A 85 -10.19 9.19 -12.38
N VAL A 86 -9.12 9.89 -12.62
CA VAL A 86 -8.04 9.56 -13.55
C VAL A 86 -6.73 9.69 -12.77
N GLU A 87 -5.76 8.85 -13.09
CA GLU A 87 -4.43 8.95 -12.50
C GLU A 87 -3.82 10.32 -12.78
N GLU A 88 -3.52 11.06 -11.72
CA GLU A 88 -2.87 12.36 -11.79
C GLU A 88 -1.87 12.55 -10.65
N SER A 89 -0.92 13.45 -10.81
CA SER A 89 0.01 13.80 -9.74
C SER A 89 -0.72 14.54 -8.61
N VAL A 90 -0.41 14.24 -7.35
CA VAL A 90 -0.92 14.96 -6.17
C VAL A 90 -0.69 16.46 -6.28
N LEU A 91 0.43 16.87 -6.88
CA LEU A 91 0.79 18.29 -7.03
C LEU A 91 -0.04 19.02 -8.09
N GLU A 92 -0.65 18.28 -9.03
CA GLU A 92 -1.51 18.82 -10.08
C GLU A 92 -2.99 18.79 -9.70
N SER A 93 -3.31 18.08 -8.62
CA SER A 93 -4.68 17.95 -8.14
C SER A 93 -5.27 19.30 -7.68
N PRO A 94 -6.48 19.65 -8.11
CA PRO A 94 -7.15 20.90 -7.71
C PRO A 94 -7.70 20.85 -6.28
N VAL A 95 -7.65 19.68 -5.63
CA VAL A 95 -8.12 19.46 -4.25
C VAL A 95 -7.00 18.92 -3.36
N THR A 96 -7.09 19.22 -2.08
CA THR A 96 -6.16 18.64 -1.11
C THR A 96 -6.45 17.15 -0.96
N ILE A 97 -5.44 16.32 -1.20
CA ILE A 97 -5.50 14.88 -1.02
C ILE A 97 -4.45 14.51 0.00
N GLU A 98 -4.85 13.73 0.99
CA GLU A 98 -3.92 13.05 1.90
C GLU A 98 -3.83 11.59 1.47
N ARG A 99 -2.63 11.07 1.35
CA ARG A 99 -2.40 9.68 0.93
C ARG A 99 -1.51 8.96 1.92
N MET A 100 -1.83 7.70 2.13
CA MET A 100 -1.02 6.74 2.87
C MET A 100 -0.76 5.54 1.95
N ASP A 101 0.47 5.31 1.60
CA ASP A 101 0.88 4.20 0.75
C ASP A 101 1.12 2.91 1.56
N ALA A 102 1.41 1.81 0.87
CA ALA A 102 1.65 0.51 1.49
C ALA A 102 2.84 0.52 2.48
N ILE A 103 3.81 1.42 2.32
CA ILE A 103 4.95 1.55 3.23
C ILE A 103 4.50 2.25 4.49
N ALA A 104 3.85 3.40 4.35
CA ALA A 104 3.33 4.16 5.49
C ALA A 104 2.31 3.35 6.31
N ILE A 105 1.45 2.56 5.65
CA ILE A 105 0.51 1.65 6.29
C ILE A 105 1.24 0.60 7.14
N ARG A 106 2.29 -0.02 6.59
CA ARG A 106 3.05 -1.06 7.28
C ARG A 106 3.91 -0.53 8.43
N GLU A 107 4.44 0.69 8.30
CA GLU A 107 5.29 1.35 9.29
C GLU A 107 4.49 2.07 10.38
N ALA A 108 3.18 2.23 10.18
CA ALA A 108 2.33 2.85 11.17
C ALA A 108 2.31 2.04 12.48
N ALA A 109 2.65 2.71 13.57
CA ALA A 109 2.59 2.13 14.93
C ALA A 109 1.14 2.07 15.43
N ALA A 110 0.29 1.32 14.73
CA ALA A 110 -1.14 1.21 14.99
C ALA A 110 -1.59 -0.27 14.95
N PRO A 111 -2.59 -0.68 15.72
CA PRO A 111 -3.12 -2.04 15.70
C PRO A 111 -3.63 -2.47 14.32
N SER A 112 -4.23 -1.53 13.58
CA SER A 112 -4.70 -1.75 12.20
C SER A 112 -4.40 -0.52 11.33
N PHE A 113 -4.42 -0.71 10.00
CA PHE A 113 -4.29 0.41 9.08
C PHE A 113 -5.39 1.46 9.27
N TYR A 114 -6.58 1.01 9.70
CA TYR A 114 -7.71 1.92 9.93
C TYR A 114 -7.46 2.87 11.10
N ASP A 115 -6.74 2.41 12.12
CA ASP A 115 -6.26 3.27 13.21
C ASP A 115 -5.21 4.28 12.73
N ALA A 116 -4.37 3.84 11.80
CA ALA A 116 -3.35 4.69 11.21
C ALA A 116 -3.93 5.88 10.43
N LEU A 117 -5.16 5.77 9.92
CA LEU A 117 -5.85 6.88 9.25
C LEU A 117 -6.03 8.11 10.15
N ALA A 118 -6.06 7.91 11.47
CA ALA A 118 -6.09 9.03 12.42
C ALA A 118 -4.86 9.95 12.35
N ASN A 119 -3.76 9.47 11.78
CA ASN A 119 -2.54 10.27 11.57
C ASN A 119 -2.63 11.18 10.33
N MET A 120 -3.64 10.99 9.48
CA MET A 120 -3.87 11.86 8.32
C MET A 120 -4.40 13.22 8.77
N LYS A 121 -4.01 14.28 8.07
CA LYS A 121 -4.42 15.65 8.44
C LYS A 121 -5.93 15.84 8.33
N GLY A 122 -6.50 16.37 9.39
CA GLY A 122 -7.93 16.72 9.45
C GLY A 122 -8.86 15.52 9.60
N VAL A 123 -8.34 14.37 9.98
CA VAL A 123 -9.11 13.17 10.31
C VAL A 123 -9.42 13.17 11.81
N ASP A 124 -10.68 12.95 12.12
CA ASP A 124 -11.19 12.66 13.46
C ASP A 124 -11.77 11.24 13.45
N MET A 125 -11.32 10.39 14.36
CA MET A 125 -11.83 9.01 14.49
C MET A 125 -12.79 8.89 15.64
N SER A 126 -13.99 8.39 15.37
CA SER A 126 -14.93 7.96 16.40
C SER A 126 -14.87 6.45 16.53
N ALA A 127 -14.43 5.93 17.68
CA ALA A 127 -14.35 4.51 17.95
C ALA A 127 -15.58 4.04 18.73
N GLN A 128 -16.35 3.14 18.17
CA GLN A 128 -17.48 2.48 18.81
C GLN A 128 -17.09 1.11 19.37
N SER A 129 -16.10 0.47 18.74
CA SER A 129 -15.45 -0.77 19.18
C SER A 129 -14.04 -0.85 18.63
N MET A 130 -13.29 -1.90 18.93
CA MET A 130 -11.94 -2.12 18.39
C MET A 130 -11.93 -2.20 16.87
N THR A 131 -12.98 -2.75 16.27
CA THR A 131 -13.09 -2.95 14.82
C THR A 131 -14.08 -2.00 14.16
N PHE A 132 -15.01 -1.44 14.91
CA PHE A 132 -15.98 -0.49 14.38
C PHE A 132 -15.58 0.93 14.72
N LYS A 133 -15.07 1.63 13.73
CA LYS A 133 -14.60 3.02 13.81
C LYS A 133 -15.16 3.80 12.65
N SER A 134 -15.52 5.04 12.88
CA SER A 134 -16.02 5.96 11.86
C SER A 134 -14.99 7.02 11.60
N VAL A 135 -14.62 7.18 10.33
CA VAL A 135 -13.77 8.29 9.86
C VAL A 135 -14.63 9.53 9.71
N ASN A 136 -14.15 10.62 10.25
CA ASN A 136 -14.74 11.94 10.13
C ASN A 136 -13.68 12.93 9.71
N THR A 137 -14.05 14.04 9.10
CA THR A 137 -13.11 15.09 8.74
C THR A 137 -13.60 16.47 9.17
N ARG A 138 -12.65 17.40 9.38
CA ARG A 138 -12.93 18.82 9.64
C ARG A 138 -13.82 19.07 10.86
N GLY A 139 -13.70 18.26 11.90
CA GLY A 139 -14.45 18.43 13.15
C GLY A 139 -15.93 18.04 13.10
N PHE A 140 -16.39 17.41 12.02
CA PHE A 140 -17.76 16.90 11.93
C PHE A 140 -17.83 15.46 12.44
N ALA A 141 -17.44 15.27 13.69
CA ALA A 141 -17.42 13.96 14.32
C ALA A 141 -18.85 13.42 14.53
N ALA A 142 -19.10 12.22 14.03
CA ALA A 142 -20.34 11.51 14.23
C ALA A 142 -20.10 9.99 14.22
N ASN A 143 -20.81 9.30 15.10
CA ASN A 143 -20.89 7.85 15.04
C ASN A 143 -21.81 7.48 13.87
N GLY A 144 -21.33 6.62 12.95
CA GLY A 144 -22.09 6.28 11.76
C GLY A 144 -22.28 7.49 10.82
N ASN A 145 -21.17 8.01 10.29
CA ASN A 145 -21.20 9.21 9.46
C ASN A 145 -21.79 8.94 8.08
N THR A 146 -23.06 9.29 7.88
CA THR A 146 -23.78 9.15 6.60
C THR A 146 -23.36 10.17 5.53
N ARG A 147 -22.48 11.12 5.89
CA ARG A 147 -21.99 12.17 5.00
C ARG A 147 -20.56 11.95 4.56
N PHE A 148 -19.99 10.84 4.95
CA PHE A 148 -18.64 10.41 4.59
C PHE A 148 -18.74 9.13 3.76
N VAL A 149 -18.11 9.10 2.59
CA VAL A 149 -18.14 7.96 1.67
C VAL A 149 -16.83 7.19 1.77
N GLN A 150 -16.91 5.88 1.81
CA GLN A 150 -15.76 4.99 1.72
C GLN A 150 -15.93 4.09 0.50
N LEU A 151 -14.96 4.13 -0.41
CA LEU A 151 -14.92 3.26 -1.57
C LEU A 151 -13.74 2.29 -1.46
N ILE A 152 -13.96 1.06 -1.91
CA ILE A 152 -12.92 0.05 -2.09
C ILE A 152 -12.88 -0.30 -3.57
N ASP A 153 -11.75 -0.05 -4.24
CA ASP A 153 -11.60 -0.22 -5.69
C ASP A 153 -12.76 0.44 -6.50
N GLY A 154 -13.21 1.61 -6.03
CA GLY A 154 -14.32 2.35 -6.63
C GLY A 154 -15.73 1.86 -6.27
N ILE A 155 -15.86 0.81 -5.48
CA ILE A 155 -17.14 0.26 -5.03
C ILE A 155 -17.48 0.83 -3.65
N ASP A 156 -18.72 1.32 -3.49
CA ASP A 156 -19.21 1.85 -2.23
C ASP A 156 -19.26 0.77 -1.13
N ASN A 157 -18.56 1.03 -0.03
CA ASN A 157 -18.46 0.15 1.13
C ASN A 157 -19.44 0.52 2.27
N GLN A 158 -20.54 1.18 1.95
CA GLN A 158 -21.57 1.48 2.93
C GLN A 158 -22.40 0.24 3.25
N ALA A 159 -22.72 0.07 4.52
CA ALA A 159 -23.62 -1.01 4.93
C ALA A 159 -25.03 -0.77 4.40
N PRO A 160 -25.64 -1.75 3.69
CA PRO A 160 -26.99 -1.62 3.17
C PRO A 160 -28.01 -1.28 4.29
N GLY A 161 -28.80 -0.24 4.06
CA GLY A 161 -29.82 0.22 5.01
C GLY A 161 -29.32 1.15 6.12
N LEU A 162 -27.99 1.22 6.38
CA LEU A 162 -27.40 2.12 7.36
C LEU A 162 -26.88 3.41 6.72
N ASN A 163 -26.53 3.38 5.44
CA ASN A 163 -25.98 4.49 4.67
C ASN A 163 -24.70 5.10 5.26
N PHE A 164 -23.89 4.31 5.94
CA PHE A 164 -22.54 4.67 6.38
C PHE A 164 -21.62 3.47 6.36
N SER A 165 -20.32 3.73 6.32
CA SER A 165 -19.28 2.70 6.37
C SER A 165 -19.16 2.15 7.77
N VAL A 166 -19.07 0.83 7.89
CA VAL A 166 -18.94 0.14 9.19
C VAL A 166 -17.46 -0.04 9.60
N GLY A 167 -16.64 0.93 9.28
CA GLY A 167 -15.23 0.91 9.60
C GLY A 167 -14.49 -0.19 8.83
N ASN A 168 -13.69 -0.95 9.55
CA ASN A 168 -12.95 -2.10 9.02
C ASN A 168 -13.60 -3.46 9.34
N VAL A 169 -14.85 -3.49 9.80
CA VAL A 169 -15.60 -4.74 10.03
C VAL A 169 -15.85 -5.46 8.72
N VAL A 170 -16.19 -4.71 7.68
CA VAL A 170 -16.31 -5.20 6.31
C VAL A 170 -15.44 -4.32 5.44
N GLY A 171 -14.42 -4.87 4.83
CA GLY A 171 -13.51 -4.06 4.06
C GLY A 171 -12.35 -4.84 3.48
N ILE A 172 -11.32 -4.11 3.10
CA ILE A 172 -10.08 -4.65 2.58
C ILE A 172 -9.15 -5.06 3.72
N PRO A 173 -8.58 -6.28 3.70
CA PRO A 173 -7.55 -6.65 4.66
C PRO A 173 -6.28 -5.82 4.45
N GLU A 174 -5.56 -5.53 5.53
CA GLU A 174 -4.33 -4.74 5.49
C GLU A 174 -3.28 -5.30 4.52
N LEU A 175 -3.15 -6.63 4.42
CA LEU A 175 -2.22 -7.27 3.49
C LEU A 175 -2.53 -7.01 2.01
N ASP A 176 -3.79 -6.76 1.67
CA ASP A 176 -4.22 -6.47 0.31
C ASP A 176 -4.36 -4.98 0.02
N LEU A 177 -4.18 -4.12 1.03
CA LEU A 177 -4.25 -2.67 0.87
C LEU A 177 -2.96 -2.15 0.23
N GLU A 178 -3.09 -1.41 -0.87
CA GLU A 178 -2.01 -0.74 -1.57
C GLU A 178 -1.89 0.71 -1.13
N SER A 179 -3.01 1.43 -1.11
CA SER A 179 -3.05 2.82 -0.67
C SER A 179 -4.41 3.21 -0.09
N ALA A 180 -4.39 4.20 0.77
CA ALA A 180 -5.57 4.89 1.26
C ALA A 180 -5.45 6.37 0.89
N GLU A 181 -6.43 6.89 0.17
CA GLU A 181 -6.50 8.29 -0.26
C GLU A 181 -7.70 8.97 0.39
N LEU A 182 -7.48 10.10 1.00
CA LEU A 182 -8.51 10.89 1.66
C LEU A 182 -8.65 12.25 1.01
N ILE A 183 -9.86 12.58 0.57
CA ILE A 183 -10.24 13.94 0.23
C ILE A 183 -11.09 14.47 1.39
N PRO A 184 -10.58 15.38 2.23
CA PRO A 184 -11.35 15.96 3.33
C PRO A 184 -12.31 17.03 2.81
N GLY A 185 -13.58 16.96 3.23
CA GLY A 185 -14.60 17.95 2.92
C GLY A 185 -15.46 17.58 1.72
N VAL A 186 -15.94 18.58 0.97
CA VAL A 186 -16.96 18.37 -0.06
C VAL A 186 -16.36 17.80 -1.33
N ALA A 187 -16.74 16.56 -1.66
CA ALA A 187 -16.39 15.86 -2.89
C ALA A 187 -17.64 15.38 -3.66
N SER A 188 -18.81 15.94 -3.34
CA SER A 188 -20.09 15.47 -3.86
C SER A 188 -20.27 15.62 -5.35
N ALA A 189 -19.55 16.55 -6.00
CA ALA A 189 -19.60 16.74 -7.44
C ALA A 189 -19.07 15.52 -8.22
N LEU A 190 -18.11 14.79 -7.65
CA LEU A 190 -17.47 13.63 -8.27
C LEU A 190 -18.00 12.28 -7.74
N TYR A 191 -18.38 12.24 -6.47
CA TYR A 191 -18.65 11.01 -5.74
C TYR A 191 -20.08 10.90 -5.18
N GLY A 192 -20.95 11.85 -5.56
CA GLY A 192 -22.36 11.81 -5.21
C GLY A 192 -22.71 12.53 -3.90
N PRO A 193 -24.01 12.64 -3.59
CA PRO A 193 -24.54 13.54 -2.58
C PRO A 193 -24.10 13.25 -1.15
N ASN A 194 -23.68 12.02 -0.86
CA ASN A 194 -23.22 11.65 0.49
C ASN A 194 -21.78 12.06 0.78
N ALA A 195 -20.96 12.45 -0.23
CA ALA A 195 -19.58 12.88 -0.06
C ALA A 195 -19.48 14.36 0.34
N ILE A 196 -20.11 14.75 1.44
CA ILE A 196 -20.14 16.14 1.95
C ILE A 196 -19.04 16.36 2.98
N ASN A 197 -18.79 15.37 3.84
CA ASN A 197 -17.80 15.46 4.90
C ASN A 197 -16.42 14.92 4.48
N GLY A 198 -16.37 14.21 3.38
CA GLY A 198 -15.14 13.65 2.82
C GLY A 198 -15.36 12.32 2.14
N ILE A 199 -14.29 11.84 1.53
CA ILE A 199 -14.27 10.52 0.91
C ILE A 199 -12.93 9.84 1.21
N LEU A 200 -12.99 8.55 1.53
CA LEU A 200 -11.87 7.65 1.69
C LEU A 200 -11.89 6.64 0.54
N LEU A 201 -10.82 6.61 -0.23
CA LEU A 201 -10.60 5.65 -1.29
C LEU A 201 -9.56 4.64 -0.81
N LEU A 202 -9.91 3.38 -0.81
CA LEU A 202 -9.03 2.27 -0.46
C LEU A 202 -8.76 1.47 -1.73
N ASN A 203 -7.50 1.45 -2.15
CA ASN A 203 -7.08 0.75 -3.35
C ASN A 203 -6.42 -0.56 -2.96
N SER A 204 -6.84 -1.64 -3.60
CA SER A 204 -6.31 -2.97 -3.34
C SER A 204 -5.12 -3.29 -4.24
N LYS A 205 -4.18 -4.09 -3.74
CA LYS A 205 -3.02 -4.56 -4.51
C LYS A 205 -3.43 -5.34 -5.74
N SER A 206 -2.93 -4.92 -6.89
CA SER A 206 -3.14 -5.62 -8.16
C SER A 206 -2.52 -7.03 -8.12
N PRO A 207 -3.26 -8.09 -8.52
CA PRO A 207 -2.69 -9.43 -8.58
C PRO A 207 -1.66 -9.63 -9.69
N PHE A 208 -1.54 -8.68 -10.62
CA PHE A 208 -0.50 -8.69 -11.65
C PHE A 208 0.83 -8.21 -11.10
N ASP A 209 0.81 -7.19 -10.25
CA ASP A 209 2.01 -6.53 -9.74
C ASP A 209 2.49 -7.14 -8.41
N TYR A 210 1.55 -7.52 -7.55
CA TYR A 210 1.82 -8.06 -6.22
C TYR A 210 1.49 -9.56 -6.15
N GLN A 211 2.33 -10.38 -6.77
CA GLN A 211 2.17 -11.84 -6.81
C GLN A 211 2.81 -12.53 -5.59
N GLY A 212 2.41 -13.76 -5.34
CA GLY A 212 2.96 -14.62 -4.30
C GLY A 212 2.12 -14.68 -3.03
N ILE A 213 2.76 -15.14 -1.95
CA ILE A 213 2.15 -15.34 -0.62
C ILE A 213 2.58 -14.23 0.30
N SER A 214 1.62 -13.67 1.04
CA SER A 214 1.86 -12.77 2.15
C SER A 214 1.08 -13.25 3.37
N ALA A 215 1.72 -13.21 4.54
CA ALA A 215 1.08 -13.56 5.78
C ALA A 215 1.44 -12.56 6.88
N SER A 216 0.52 -12.32 7.79
CA SER A 216 0.72 -11.48 8.97
C SER A 216 0.19 -12.17 10.21
N VAL A 217 0.88 -11.97 11.33
CA VAL A 217 0.45 -12.42 12.65
C VAL A 217 0.67 -11.24 13.59
N LYS A 218 -0.40 -10.74 14.17
CA LYS A 218 -0.34 -9.72 15.22
C LYS A 218 -0.91 -10.31 16.51
N THR A 219 -0.17 -10.17 17.59
CA THR A 219 -0.62 -10.59 18.92
C THR A 219 -0.40 -9.45 19.89
N GLY A 220 -1.29 -9.33 20.85
CA GLY A 220 -1.21 -8.28 21.86
C GLY A 220 -2.02 -8.62 23.10
N LEU A 221 -1.90 -7.76 24.08
CA LEU A 221 -2.70 -7.81 25.30
C LEU A 221 -3.55 -6.54 25.34
N ASN A 222 -4.84 -6.72 25.54
CA ASN A 222 -5.75 -5.64 25.80
C ASN A 222 -5.95 -5.53 27.32
N HIS A 223 -5.63 -4.36 27.88
CA HIS A 223 -5.76 -4.05 29.29
C HIS A 223 -6.39 -2.66 29.44
N ILE A 224 -7.65 -2.55 29.00
CA ILE A 224 -8.38 -1.27 29.02
C ILE A 224 -9.47 -1.27 30.10
N ASP A 225 -9.68 -2.37 30.79
CA ASP A 225 -10.76 -2.42 31.77
C ASP A 225 -10.32 -1.90 33.16
N ALA A 226 -10.97 -0.84 33.62
CA ALA A 226 -10.76 -0.29 34.97
C ALA A 226 -11.48 -1.08 36.07
N ARG A 227 -12.26 -2.10 35.73
CA ARG A 227 -13.10 -2.86 36.68
C ARG A 227 -12.76 -4.32 36.86
N ASP A 228 -12.19 -4.96 35.84
CA ASP A 228 -11.77 -6.36 35.91
C ASP A 228 -10.29 -6.49 35.55
N ASP A 229 -9.53 -7.17 36.42
CA ASP A 229 -8.10 -7.48 36.20
C ASP A 229 -7.86 -8.49 35.07
N ASP A 230 -8.85 -8.76 34.22
CA ASP A 230 -8.76 -9.75 33.17
C ASP A 230 -8.06 -9.20 31.93
N LEU A 231 -6.78 -9.58 31.81
CA LEU A 231 -6.01 -9.44 30.59
C LEU A 231 -6.67 -10.22 29.46
N SER A 232 -7.07 -9.54 28.40
CA SER A 232 -7.57 -10.22 27.21
C SER A 232 -6.54 -10.25 26.09
N PHE A 233 -6.50 -11.37 25.36
CA PHE A 233 -5.60 -11.54 24.23
C PHE A 233 -6.20 -10.95 22.98
N TYR A 234 -5.39 -10.16 22.26
CA TYR A 234 -5.63 -9.74 20.89
C TYR A 234 -4.88 -10.68 19.94
N GLN A 235 -5.57 -11.19 18.94
CA GLN A 235 -5.02 -12.07 17.91
C GLN A 235 -5.58 -11.66 16.56
N ASP A 236 -4.68 -11.38 15.61
CA ASP A 236 -5.04 -11.05 14.24
C ASP A 236 -4.13 -11.83 13.29
N TYR A 237 -4.74 -12.63 12.43
CA TYR A 237 -4.09 -13.45 11.43
C TYR A 237 -4.55 -13.05 10.06
N GLY A 238 -3.60 -12.74 9.18
CA GLY A 238 -3.85 -12.41 7.79
C GLY A 238 -3.09 -13.34 6.85
N PHE A 239 -3.73 -13.71 5.76
CA PHE A 239 -3.13 -14.46 4.67
C PHE A 239 -3.62 -13.90 3.34
N ARG A 240 -2.71 -13.71 2.39
CA ARG A 240 -3.00 -13.29 1.03
C ARG A 240 -2.20 -14.15 0.05
N TYR A 241 -2.85 -14.58 -1.02
CA TYR A 241 -2.22 -15.21 -2.16
C TYR A 241 -2.69 -14.55 -3.44
N ALA A 242 -1.77 -14.27 -4.35
CA ALA A 242 -2.09 -13.74 -5.67
C ALA A 242 -1.16 -14.34 -6.72
N GLN A 243 -1.70 -14.59 -7.90
CA GLN A 243 -0.97 -15.13 -9.03
C GLN A 243 -1.55 -14.64 -10.34
N SER A 244 -0.68 -14.26 -11.26
CA SER A 244 -1.01 -14.05 -12.67
C SER A 244 -0.84 -15.37 -13.43
N LEU A 245 -1.84 -15.74 -14.22
CA LEU A 245 -1.79 -16.87 -15.14
C LEU A 245 -1.22 -16.45 -16.50
N ASN A 246 -1.52 -15.24 -16.91
CA ASN A 246 -1.03 -14.59 -18.12
C ASN A 246 -1.28 -13.07 -18.02
N ASP A 247 -0.89 -12.31 -19.04
CA ASP A 247 -1.03 -10.85 -19.06
C ASP A 247 -2.47 -10.33 -18.99
N ARG A 248 -3.47 -11.22 -19.05
CA ARG A 248 -4.90 -10.85 -19.05
C ARG A 248 -5.71 -11.44 -17.92
N ILE A 249 -5.17 -12.47 -17.28
CA ILE A 249 -5.89 -13.20 -16.23
C ILE A 249 -4.99 -13.34 -15.02
N ALA A 250 -5.43 -12.80 -13.92
CA ALA A 250 -4.84 -13.00 -12.62
C ALA A 250 -5.93 -13.21 -11.57
N PHE A 251 -5.59 -13.79 -10.44
CA PHE A 251 -6.48 -13.94 -9.32
C PHE A 251 -5.76 -13.62 -8.02
N LYS A 252 -6.52 -13.20 -7.05
CA LYS A 252 -6.09 -13.03 -5.67
C LYS A 252 -7.15 -13.53 -4.71
N GLY A 253 -6.71 -14.02 -3.57
CA GLY A 253 -7.57 -14.41 -2.46
C GLY A 253 -6.92 -14.00 -1.16
N HIS A 254 -7.75 -13.66 -0.18
CA HIS A 254 -7.28 -13.33 1.15
C HIS A 254 -8.16 -14.00 2.20
N PHE A 255 -7.58 -14.19 3.36
CA PHE A 255 -8.25 -14.63 4.57
C PHE A 255 -7.76 -13.78 5.73
N SER A 256 -8.67 -13.32 6.56
CA SER A 256 -8.35 -12.62 7.80
C SER A 256 -9.19 -13.18 8.94
N TYR A 257 -8.58 -13.27 10.10
CA TYR A 257 -9.24 -13.71 11.33
C TYR A 257 -8.75 -12.86 12.48
N LEU A 258 -9.68 -12.14 13.10
CA LEU A 258 -9.41 -11.33 14.28
C LEU A 258 -10.21 -11.87 15.48
N ARG A 259 -9.55 -12.01 16.61
CA ARG A 259 -10.17 -12.34 17.89
C ARG A 259 -9.60 -11.42 18.98
N ALA A 260 -10.49 -10.69 19.60
CA ALA A 260 -10.19 -9.84 20.74
C ALA A 260 -11.45 -9.68 21.59
N ASN A 261 -11.29 -9.32 22.86
CA ASN A 261 -12.39 -8.82 23.66
C ASN A 261 -12.45 -7.30 23.50
N ASP A 262 -13.62 -6.78 23.27
CA ASP A 262 -13.83 -5.36 23.14
C ASP A 262 -13.76 -4.65 24.49
N PHE A 263 -13.55 -3.34 24.49
CA PHE A 263 -13.62 -2.55 25.69
C PHE A 263 -15.09 -2.36 26.13
N ILE A 264 -15.32 -2.36 27.43
CA ILE A 264 -16.62 -2.05 27.99
C ILE A 264 -16.56 -0.60 28.47
N GLY A 265 -17.38 0.26 27.84
CA GLY A 265 -17.54 1.65 28.29
C GLY A 265 -18.14 1.66 29.70
N VAL A 266 -17.60 2.51 30.57
CA VAL A 266 -18.15 2.76 31.91
C VAL A 266 -18.93 4.06 31.82
N ASP A 267 -20.24 3.99 32.05
CA ASP A 267 -21.11 5.16 32.21
C ASP A 267 -20.87 5.88 33.55
#